data_bd5f9b09369d31f5ef1004c3671935c2
#
_entry.id   bd5f9b09369d31f5ef1004c3671935c2
#
_cell.length_a   1.000
_cell.length_b   1.000
_cell.length_c   1.000
_cell.angle_alpha   90.00
_cell.angle_beta   90.00
_cell.angle_gamma   90.00
#
_symmetry.space_group_name_H-M   'P 1'
#
loop_
_entity.id
_entity.type
_entity.pdbx_description
1 polymer ?
#
loop_
_entity_poly.entity_id
_entity_poly.type
_entity_poly.pdbx_seq_one_letter_code
_entity_poly.pdbx_strand_id
1 'polypeptide(L)'
;MMRILSVHNQFRKYAGSDIVAAADEKMFAENAEVTTYTRNSNEIVSVGKFQRAILGLDTIYSRRTVREVSELVGRFRPDIAYVHNVFPLISPSLYHVLHRLGVPSVHVIHDFRLWCPNSRFYINDQPCQQCQLGNYWPAIQKRCVQGNAGYSAIYAGSLYVNRKLGFTNKIGGYICLTEFAKNLLLESNVPETKIHVCPNHIDTSKFRPQFGGGQYVLYLGGLYRDKGVMTIAKAFAQLPHIPLKFVGTGDAEQELRDFIQQNRLNNIELVGFKNGQEKLEYLRNSIFTIVATHCYETFGLVVLEAFASGKPVVASAIGALPYLVQPEQTGLLFQSQDADDLAGKVRWLYERPEQIERMGRAARDLVERKYDSRFRYAALHAIFEKVIKTSVN
;
A
#
# COMPACT_ATOMS: atom_id res chain seq x y z
N MET A 1 17.38 25.36 -4.71
CA MET A 1 16.27 24.40 -4.95
C MET A 1 16.77 23.04 -4.53
N MET A 2 15.97 22.24 -3.80
CA MET A 2 16.39 20.89 -3.35
C MET A 2 16.50 19.94 -4.54
N ARG A 3 17.51 19.08 -4.53
CA ARG A 3 17.79 18.09 -5.59
C ARG A 3 17.43 16.71 -5.07
N ILE A 4 16.41 16.08 -5.63
CA ILE A 4 15.83 14.84 -5.15
C ILE A 4 16.11 13.69 -6.13
N LEU A 5 16.70 12.60 -5.64
CA LEU A 5 16.78 11.34 -6.37
C LEU A 5 15.58 10.47 -5.96
N SER A 6 14.58 10.35 -6.84
CA SER A 6 13.47 9.42 -6.67
C SER A 6 13.86 8.02 -7.11
N VAL A 7 13.63 7.02 -6.24
CA VAL A 7 13.98 5.62 -6.52
C VAL A 7 12.76 4.72 -6.36
N HIS A 8 12.44 3.95 -7.40
CA HIS A 8 11.30 3.06 -7.38
C HIS A 8 11.50 1.78 -8.17
N ASN A 9 11.21 0.63 -7.55
CA ASN A 9 11.05 -0.62 -8.27
C ASN A 9 9.57 -0.84 -8.57
N GLN A 10 9.16 -0.62 -9.81
CA GLN A 10 7.78 -0.80 -10.25
C GLN A 10 7.38 -2.27 -10.23
N PHE A 11 6.15 -2.55 -9.82
CA PHE A 11 5.58 -3.88 -9.85
C PHE A 11 5.11 -4.27 -11.25
N ARG A 12 4.98 -5.57 -11.50
CA ARG A 12 4.45 -6.12 -12.77
C ARG A 12 3.00 -5.74 -13.03
N LYS A 13 2.20 -5.78 -11.98
CA LYS A 13 0.81 -5.26 -11.99
C LYS A 13 0.85 -3.93 -11.26
N TYR A 14 0.37 -2.89 -11.91
CA TYR A 14 0.37 -1.53 -11.37
C TYR A 14 -0.32 -1.51 -9.99
N ALA A 15 0.38 -1.06 -8.98
CA ALA A 15 -0.03 -1.11 -7.58
C ALA A 15 -0.17 0.30 -6.97
N GLY A 16 -0.71 0.39 -5.75
CA GLY A 16 -0.88 1.66 -5.06
C GLY A 16 0.43 2.44 -4.86
N SER A 17 1.54 1.75 -4.63
CA SER A 17 2.87 2.38 -4.53
C SER A 17 3.34 3.01 -5.83
N ASP A 18 2.99 2.43 -6.99
CA ASP A 18 3.32 3.00 -8.31
C ASP A 18 2.53 4.30 -8.54
N ILE A 19 1.26 4.34 -8.10
CA ILE A 19 0.41 5.55 -8.16
C ILE A 19 1.00 6.67 -7.31
N VAL A 20 1.40 6.35 -6.08
CA VAL A 20 1.98 7.32 -5.15
C VAL A 20 3.33 7.82 -5.66
N ALA A 21 4.21 6.93 -6.15
CA ALA A 21 5.51 7.31 -6.68
C ALA A 21 5.37 8.28 -7.86
N ALA A 22 4.49 7.99 -8.82
CA ALA A 22 4.25 8.87 -9.96
C ALA A 22 3.63 10.22 -9.56
N ALA A 23 2.73 10.23 -8.56
CA ALA A 23 2.14 11.47 -8.04
C ALA A 23 3.17 12.34 -7.30
N ASP A 24 4.02 11.71 -6.47
CA ASP A 24 5.09 12.40 -5.74
C ASP A 24 6.16 12.94 -6.71
N GLU A 25 6.55 12.18 -7.74
CA GLU A 25 7.49 12.65 -8.78
C GLU A 25 6.97 13.88 -9.53
N LYS A 26 5.69 13.86 -9.92
CA LYS A 26 5.04 15.02 -10.56
C LYS A 26 5.06 16.24 -9.64
N MET A 27 4.69 16.08 -8.39
CA MET A 27 4.68 17.15 -7.38
C MET A 27 6.09 17.71 -7.15
N PHE A 28 7.11 16.85 -7.07
CA PHE A 28 8.50 17.31 -6.92
C PHE A 28 8.99 18.06 -8.14
N ALA A 29 8.65 17.64 -9.36
CA ALA A 29 9.05 18.32 -10.59
C ALA A 29 8.54 19.77 -10.67
N GLU A 30 7.46 20.10 -9.96
CA GLU A 30 6.92 21.45 -9.85
C GLU A 30 7.65 22.31 -8.81
N ASN A 31 8.35 21.70 -7.83
CA ASN A 31 8.86 22.38 -6.64
C ASN A 31 10.37 22.16 -6.37
N ALA A 32 11.01 21.23 -7.06
CA ALA A 32 12.40 20.79 -6.83
C ALA A 32 13.06 20.34 -8.14
N GLU A 33 14.38 20.13 -8.13
CA GLU A 33 15.06 19.42 -9.19
C GLU A 33 14.96 17.91 -8.91
N VAL A 34 14.44 17.13 -9.87
CA VAL A 34 14.22 15.69 -9.68
C VAL A 34 14.94 14.89 -10.73
N THR A 35 15.61 13.84 -10.33
CA THR A 35 16.04 12.74 -11.20
C THR A 35 15.50 11.42 -10.68
N THR A 36 15.25 10.47 -11.58
CA THR A 36 14.63 9.19 -11.23
C THR A 36 15.55 8.01 -11.53
N TYR A 37 15.52 7.00 -10.65
CA TYR A 37 16.08 5.69 -10.88
C TYR A 37 15.01 4.63 -10.72
N THR A 38 14.51 4.12 -11.84
CA THR A 38 13.39 3.18 -11.87
C THR A 38 13.80 1.85 -12.51
N ARG A 39 13.42 0.74 -11.87
CA ARG A 39 13.51 -0.62 -12.42
C ARG A 39 12.11 -1.21 -12.51
N ASN A 40 11.85 -2.05 -13.51
CA ASN A 40 10.53 -2.67 -13.70
C ASN A 40 10.62 -4.19 -13.51
N SER A 41 9.77 -4.74 -12.65
CA SER A 41 9.75 -6.19 -12.34
C SER A 41 9.42 -7.08 -13.55
N ASN A 42 8.97 -6.53 -14.68
CA ASN A 42 8.83 -7.26 -15.93
C ASN A 42 10.19 -7.73 -16.49
N GLU A 43 11.30 -7.10 -16.12
CA GLU A 43 12.65 -7.53 -16.48
C GLU A 43 12.92 -8.99 -16.05
N ILE A 44 12.29 -9.48 -14.97
CA ILE A 44 12.45 -10.86 -14.49
C ILE A 44 11.77 -11.88 -15.40
N VAL A 45 10.70 -11.50 -16.09
CA VAL A 45 9.89 -12.43 -16.91
C VAL A 45 10.56 -12.68 -18.26
N SER A 46 11.22 -11.67 -18.80
CA SER A 46 11.87 -11.69 -20.10
C SER A 46 13.14 -12.54 -20.16
N VAL A 47 13.59 -13.10 -19.01
CA VAL A 47 14.87 -13.82 -18.93
C VAL A 47 14.70 -15.32 -18.66
N GLY A 48 15.66 -16.11 -19.11
CA GLY A 48 15.68 -17.56 -18.92
C GLY A 48 15.87 -18.01 -17.47
N LYS A 49 15.66 -19.30 -17.17
CA LYS A 49 15.71 -19.85 -15.79
C LYS A 49 17.05 -19.56 -15.08
N PHE A 50 18.17 -19.64 -15.76
CA PHE A 50 19.51 -19.37 -15.20
C PHE A 50 19.65 -17.88 -14.80
N GLN A 51 19.22 -16.98 -15.67
CA GLN A 51 19.25 -15.53 -15.36
C GLN A 51 18.29 -15.16 -14.23
N ARG A 52 17.15 -15.87 -14.07
CA ARG A 52 16.26 -15.68 -12.91
C ARG A 52 16.95 -16.04 -11.60
N ALA A 53 17.78 -17.08 -11.57
CA ALA A 53 18.57 -17.42 -10.39
C ALA A 53 19.57 -16.31 -10.04
N ILE A 54 20.24 -15.72 -11.04
CA ILE A 54 21.16 -14.57 -10.85
C ILE A 54 20.38 -13.36 -10.31
N LEU A 55 19.20 -13.04 -10.89
CA LEU A 55 18.34 -11.97 -10.39
C LEU A 55 17.84 -12.23 -8.94
N GLY A 56 17.74 -13.50 -8.55
CA GLY A 56 17.51 -13.88 -7.15
C GLY A 56 18.65 -13.41 -6.22
N LEU A 57 19.89 -13.49 -6.66
CA LEU A 57 21.07 -12.96 -5.95
C LEU A 57 21.07 -11.41 -5.93
N ASP A 58 20.58 -10.78 -6.99
CA ASP A 58 20.43 -9.32 -7.04
C ASP A 58 19.49 -8.79 -5.95
N THR A 59 18.59 -9.61 -5.41
CA THR A 59 17.78 -9.21 -4.24
C THR A 59 18.65 -8.97 -3.00
N ILE A 60 19.83 -9.57 -2.92
CA ILE A 60 20.82 -9.38 -1.85
C ILE A 60 21.68 -8.17 -2.16
N TYR A 61 22.32 -8.17 -3.32
CA TYR A 61 23.26 -7.13 -3.74
C TYR A 61 23.24 -6.94 -5.26
N SER A 62 22.64 -5.84 -5.71
CA SER A 62 22.56 -5.52 -7.14
C SER A 62 23.76 -4.67 -7.58
N ARG A 63 24.75 -5.33 -8.22
CA ARG A 63 25.94 -4.64 -8.80
C ARG A 63 25.52 -3.59 -9.82
N ARG A 64 24.46 -3.87 -10.58
CA ARG A 64 23.92 -2.94 -11.57
C ARG A 64 23.41 -1.68 -10.89
N THR A 65 22.59 -1.80 -9.83
CA THR A 65 22.10 -0.66 -9.05
C THR A 65 23.24 0.17 -8.49
N VAL A 66 24.24 -0.49 -7.89
CA VAL A 66 25.40 0.21 -7.32
C VAL A 66 26.12 1.05 -8.37
N ARG A 67 26.39 0.49 -9.57
CA ARG A 67 27.06 1.21 -10.66
C ARG A 67 26.19 2.38 -11.17
N GLU A 68 24.95 2.10 -11.59
CA GLU A 68 24.07 3.09 -12.22
C GLU A 68 23.72 4.24 -11.28
N VAL A 69 23.47 3.94 -9.99
CA VAL A 69 23.20 4.97 -8.97
C VAL A 69 24.45 5.78 -8.65
N SER A 70 25.66 5.15 -8.62
CA SER A 70 26.91 5.92 -8.43
C SER A 70 27.15 6.92 -9.54
N GLU A 71 26.93 6.50 -10.81
CA GLU A 71 27.05 7.39 -11.96
C GLU A 71 26.01 8.53 -11.90
N LEU A 72 24.77 8.21 -11.53
CA LEU A 72 23.69 9.18 -11.43
C LEU A 72 23.95 10.20 -10.32
N VAL A 73 24.38 9.75 -9.15
CA VAL A 73 24.75 10.62 -8.02
C VAL A 73 25.94 11.52 -8.39
N GLY A 74 26.95 10.99 -9.08
CA GLY A 74 28.10 11.79 -9.53
C GLY A 74 27.72 12.94 -10.45
N ARG A 75 26.74 12.73 -11.35
CA ARG A 75 26.25 13.74 -12.31
C ARG A 75 25.27 14.71 -11.68
N PHE A 76 24.28 14.19 -10.96
CA PHE A 76 23.14 14.97 -10.46
C PHE A 76 23.42 15.59 -9.09
N ARG A 77 24.23 14.95 -8.23
CA ARG A 77 24.55 15.39 -6.85
C ARG A 77 23.29 15.66 -6.03
N PRO A 78 22.44 14.68 -5.80
CA PRO A 78 21.20 14.85 -5.04
C PRO A 78 21.47 15.22 -3.57
N ASP A 79 20.63 16.08 -2.99
CA ASP A 79 20.67 16.41 -1.56
C ASP A 79 20.08 15.28 -0.72
N ILE A 80 19.13 14.51 -1.33
CA ILE A 80 18.46 13.39 -0.68
C ILE A 80 17.97 12.37 -1.70
N ALA A 81 17.94 11.09 -1.29
CA ALA A 81 17.27 10.02 -2.03
C ALA A 81 15.93 9.68 -1.39
N TYR A 82 14.86 9.75 -2.17
CA TYR A 82 13.49 9.40 -1.79
C TYR A 82 13.13 8.05 -2.39
N VAL A 83 12.97 7.02 -1.54
CA VAL A 83 12.91 5.62 -1.98
C VAL A 83 11.54 5.03 -1.67
N HIS A 84 10.81 4.58 -2.70
CA HIS A 84 9.51 3.93 -2.56
C HIS A 84 9.64 2.41 -2.39
N ASN A 85 10.38 1.77 -3.28
CA ASN A 85 10.56 0.33 -3.29
C ASN A 85 11.94 -0.05 -3.82
N VAL A 86 12.53 -1.10 -3.24
CA VAL A 86 13.85 -1.61 -3.68
C VAL A 86 13.82 -3.07 -4.17
N PHE A 87 12.73 -3.80 -3.93
CA PHE A 87 12.61 -5.20 -4.33
C PHE A 87 11.75 -5.37 -5.58
N PRO A 88 12.08 -6.36 -6.42
CA PRO A 88 13.19 -7.32 -6.26
C PRO A 88 14.52 -6.92 -6.91
N LEU A 89 14.59 -5.89 -7.77
CA LEU A 89 15.71 -5.64 -8.69
C LEU A 89 16.73 -4.60 -8.22
N ILE A 90 16.32 -3.65 -7.38
CA ILE A 90 17.19 -2.57 -6.88
C ILE A 90 18.03 -3.05 -5.69
N SER A 91 17.43 -3.77 -4.77
CA SER A 91 17.99 -4.32 -3.52
C SER A 91 18.40 -3.27 -2.46
N PRO A 92 18.49 -3.66 -1.18
CA PRO A 92 19.01 -2.79 -0.11
C PRO A 92 20.46 -2.35 -0.26
N SER A 93 21.24 -2.90 -1.22
CA SER A 93 22.56 -2.38 -1.58
C SER A 93 22.52 -0.91 -2.02
N LEU A 94 21.35 -0.41 -2.45
CA LEU A 94 21.09 1.00 -2.70
C LEU A 94 21.46 1.88 -1.48
N TYR A 95 21.04 1.50 -0.27
CA TYR A 95 21.32 2.30 0.92
C TYR A 95 22.81 2.31 1.28
N HIS A 96 23.52 1.20 0.97
CA HIS A 96 24.96 1.14 1.15
C HIS A 96 25.69 2.11 0.20
N VAL A 97 25.34 2.14 -1.08
CA VAL A 97 26.00 3.03 -2.04
C VAL A 97 25.66 4.50 -1.78
N LEU A 98 24.39 4.82 -1.47
CA LEU A 98 24.00 6.19 -1.12
C LEU A 98 24.76 6.71 0.09
N HIS A 99 24.86 5.90 1.16
CA HIS A 99 25.61 6.25 2.37
C HIS A 99 27.10 6.47 2.07
N ARG A 100 27.72 5.62 1.26
CA ARG A 100 29.14 5.78 0.84
C ARG A 100 29.38 7.07 0.04
N LEU A 101 28.38 7.51 -0.70
CA LEU A 101 28.44 8.73 -1.52
C LEU A 101 27.97 9.98 -0.73
N GLY A 102 27.68 9.85 0.57
CA GLY A 102 27.25 10.95 1.40
C GLY A 102 25.81 11.45 1.10
N VAL A 103 25.00 10.65 0.42
CA VAL A 103 23.61 11.01 0.10
C VAL A 103 22.67 10.41 1.16
N PRO A 104 22.02 11.22 1.99
CA PRO A 104 20.99 10.76 2.91
C PRO A 104 19.81 10.15 2.17
N SER A 105 19.14 9.18 2.78
CA SER A 105 18.00 8.52 2.16
C SER A 105 16.82 8.39 3.09
N VAL A 106 15.61 8.53 2.55
CA VAL A 106 14.37 8.19 3.23
C VAL A 106 13.66 7.07 2.49
N HIS A 107 13.06 6.13 3.23
CA HIS A 107 12.31 5.00 2.68
C HIS A 107 10.84 5.09 3.06
N VAL A 108 9.96 5.07 2.06
CA VAL A 108 8.50 5.08 2.26
C VAL A 108 8.00 3.67 2.49
N ILE A 109 7.28 3.46 3.58
CA ILE A 109 6.74 2.14 3.95
C ILE A 109 5.43 1.89 3.21
N HIS A 110 5.55 1.42 1.96
CA HIS A 110 4.40 0.96 1.16
C HIS A 110 4.02 -0.48 1.48
N ASP A 111 4.99 -1.27 1.93
CA ASP A 111 4.82 -2.65 2.39
C ASP A 111 5.88 -2.97 3.47
N PHE A 112 5.82 -4.17 4.02
CA PHE A 112 6.72 -4.59 5.09
C PHE A 112 7.86 -5.48 4.61
N ARG A 113 8.27 -5.36 3.35
CA ARG A 113 9.28 -6.25 2.74
C ARG A 113 10.67 -6.17 3.35
N LEU A 114 11.00 -5.09 4.02
CA LEU A 114 12.28 -4.99 4.74
C LEU A 114 12.34 -5.89 6.00
N TRP A 115 11.19 -6.39 6.48
CA TRP A 115 11.07 -7.23 7.68
C TRP A 115 10.39 -8.56 7.43
N CYS A 116 9.55 -8.66 6.40
CA CYS A 116 8.76 -9.84 6.08
C CYS A 116 9.02 -10.31 4.64
N PRO A 117 9.50 -11.56 4.41
CA PRO A 117 9.78 -12.07 3.06
C PRO A 117 8.60 -11.99 2.09
N ASN A 118 7.34 -12.11 2.55
CA ASN A 118 6.16 -11.94 1.69
C ASN A 118 5.59 -10.52 1.71
N SER A 119 6.20 -9.59 2.44
CA SER A 119 5.84 -8.16 2.54
C SER A 119 4.54 -7.80 3.25
N ARG A 120 3.75 -8.77 3.71
CA ARG A 120 2.37 -8.51 4.16
C ARG A 120 2.13 -8.77 5.64
N PHE A 121 3.07 -9.41 6.34
CA PHE A 121 2.85 -9.94 7.69
C PHE A 121 1.56 -10.78 7.78
N TYR A 122 1.32 -11.60 6.75
CA TYR A 122 0.11 -12.39 6.60
C TYR A 122 0.42 -13.70 5.89
N ILE A 123 -0.05 -14.82 6.45
CA ILE A 123 0.10 -16.17 5.88
C ILE A 123 -0.98 -17.09 6.44
N ASN A 124 -1.50 -18.01 5.63
CA ASN A 124 -2.53 -18.97 6.02
C ASN A 124 -3.73 -18.28 6.68
N ASP A 125 -4.23 -17.24 6.03
CA ASP A 125 -5.39 -16.44 6.45
C ASP A 125 -5.27 -15.80 7.85
N GLN A 126 -4.02 -15.61 8.34
CA GLN A 126 -3.75 -15.00 9.65
C GLN A 126 -2.61 -13.97 9.58
N PRO A 127 -2.69 -12.88 10.38
CA PRO A 127 -1.55 -12.02 10.64
C PRO A 127 -0.36 -12.79 11.21
N CYS A 128 0.86 -12.47 10.76
CA CYS A 128 2.07 -13.20 11.16
C CYS A 128 3.28 -12.26 11.22
N GLN A 129 3.85 -12.09 12.40
CA GLN A 129 5.03 -11.25 12.66
C GLN A 129 6.29 -12.06 13.01
N GLN A 130 6.31 -13.38 12.80
CA GLN A 130 7.39 -14.27 13.23
C GLN A 130 8.78 -13.92 12.67
N CYS A 131 8.84 -13.22 11.52
CA CYS A 131 10.11 -12.80 10.89
C CYS A 131 10.57 -11.39 11.29
N GLN A 132 9.74 -10.63 11.99
CA GLN A 132 9.91 -9.20 12.25
C GLN A 132 11.25 -8.87 12.92
N LEU A 133 11.69 -9.68 13.89
CA LEU A 133 12.94 -9.48 14.62
C LEU A 133 14.16 -10.15 13.98
N GLY A 134 14.01 -10.70 12.74
CA GLY A 134 15.13 -11.22 11.94
C GLY A 134 15.33 -12.74 11.99
N ASN A 135 14.42 -13.49 12.61
CA ASN A 135 14.36 -14.93 12.42
C ASN A 135 13.50 -15.23 11.18
N TYR A 136 14.14 -15.49 10.05
CA TYR A 136 13.44 -15.71 8.77
C TYR A 136 13.15 -17.18 8.47
N TRP A 137 13.55 -18.13 9.35
CA TRP A 137 13.29 -19.56 9.18
C TRP A 137 11.79 -19.91 9.02
N PRO A 138 10.87 -19.29 9.81
CA PRO A 138 9.43 -19.54 9.64
C PRO A 138 8.91 -19.24 8.22
N ALA A 139 9.50 -18.29 7.51
CA ALA A 139 9.07 -17.96 6.14
C ALA A 139 9.37 -19.11 5.16
N ILE A 140 10.47 -19.85 5.36
CA ILE A 140 10.84 -21.01 4.53
C ILE A 140 9.92 -22.18 4.83
N GLN A 141 9.72 -22.48 6.12
CA GLN A 141 8.85 -23.56 6.56
C GLN A 141 7.40 -23.41 6.08
N LYS A 142 6.87 -22.19 6.19
CA LYS A 142 5.50 -21.85 5.78
C LYS A 142 5.36 -21.54 4.28
N ARG A 143 6.46 -21.60 3.51
CA ARG A 143 6.49 -21.29 2.07
C ARG A 143 5.83 -19.93 1.77
N CYS A 144 6.17 -18.89 2.56
CA CYS A 144 5.46 -17.61 2.57
C CYS A 144 5.47 -16.85 1.23
N VAL A 145 6.47 -17.10 0.38
CA VAL A 145 6.56 -16.43 -0.92
C VAL A 145 6.04 -17.33 -2.02
N GLN A 146 4.88 -16.99 -2.57
CA GLN A 146 4.19 -17.70 -3.66
C GLN A 146 3.97 -19.22 -3.40
N GLY A 147 3.80 -19.62 -2.13
CA GLY A 147 3.64 -21.04 -1.78
C GLY A 147 4.89 -21.90 -2.02
N ASN A 148 6.05 -21.29 -2.33
CA ASN A 148 7.25 -21.97 -2.77
C ASN A 148 8.40 -21.82 -1.77
N ALA A 149 8.98 -22.94 -1.31
CA ALA A 149 10.07 -22.95 -0.34
C ALA A 149 11.36 -22.31 -0.90
N GLY A 150 11.67 -22.53 -2.19
CA GLY A 150 12.85 -21.95 -2.84
C GLY A 150 12.78 -20.44 -2.93
N TYR A 151 11.67 -19.89 -3.37
CA TYR A 151 11.47 -18.43 -3.36
C TYR A 151 11.50 -17.86 -1.94
N SER A 152 10.87 -18.55 -0.99
CA SER A 152 10.89 -18.15 0.42
C SER A 152 12.32 -18.13 0.97
N ALA A 153 13.16 -19.12 0.63
CA ALA A 153 14.55 -19.18 1.03
C ALA A 153 15.38 -18.03 0.42
N ILE A 154 15.17 -17.68 -0.85
CA ILE A 154 15.85 -16.56 -1.51
C ILE A 154 15.54 -15.25 -0.80
N TYR A 155 14.26 -14.93 -0.58
CA TYR A 155 13.87 -13.69 0.10
C TYR A 155 14.27 -13.68 1.59
N ALA A 156 14.12 -14.80 2.29
CA ALA A 156 14.57 -14.92 3.68
C ALA A 156 16.08 -14.75 3.81
N GLY A 157 16.85 -15.40 2.93
CA GLY A 157 18.30 -15.25 2.85
C GLY A 157 18.73 -13.83 2.51
N SER A 158 18.05 -13.18 1.54
CA SER A 158 18.28 -11.78 1.21
C SER A 158 18.10 -10.87 2.43
N LEU A 159 16.98 -10.97 3.14
CA LEU A 159 16.71 -10.16 4.33
C LEU A 159 17.71 -10.43 5.44
N TYR A 160 18.07 -11.70 5.67
CA TYR A 160 19.06 -12.09 6.66
C TYR A 160 20.44 -11.45 6.38
N VAL A 161 20.92 -11.59 5.14
CA VAL A 161 22.22 -11.03 4.73
C VAL A 161 22.20 -9.51 4.78
N ASN A 162 21.17 -8.86 4.25
CA ASN A 162 21.03 -7.40 4.28
C ASN A 162 21.02 -6.86 5.72
N ARG A 163 20.36 -7.55 6.65
CA ARG A 163 20.33 -7.20 8.06
C ARG A 163 21.72 -7.39 8.71
N LYS A 164 22.41 -8.49 8.42
CA LYS A 164 23.79 -8.76 8.94
C LYS A 164 24.80 -7.75 8.40
N LEU A 165 24.68 -7.34 7.13
CA LEU A 165 25.53 -6.30 6.54
C LEU A 165 25.13 -4.87 6.96
N GLY A 166 24.05 -4.71 7.71
CA GLY A 166 23.57 -3.42 8.21
C GLY A 166 23.15 -2.45 7.11
N PHE A 167 22.68 -2.93 5.95
CA PHE A 167 22.30 -2.06 4.85
C PHE A 167 21.07 -1.21 5.20
N THR A 168 20.09 -1.79 5.87
CA THR A 168 18.90 -1.08 6.34
C THR A 168 19.21 -0.07 7.45
N ASN A 169 20.29 -0.28 8.23
CA ASN A 169 20.71 0.67 9.26
C ASN A 169 21.24 1.99 8.68
N LYS A 170 21.60 1.98 7.36
CA LYS A 170 22.07 3.15 6.61
C LYS A 170 20.95 4.03 6.06
N ILE A 171 19.69 3.61 6.21
CA ILE A 171 18.51 4.43 5.93
C ILE A 171 18.49 5.58 6.92
N GLY A 172 18.48 6.83 6.43
CA GLY A 172 18.45 8.05 7.24
C GLY A 172 17.11 8.26 7.93
N GLY A 173 15.99 7.97 7.21
CA GLY A 173 14.63 8.09 7.74
C GLY A 173 13.63 7.12 7.09
N TYR A 174 12.61 6.76 7.84
CA TYR A 174 11.47 5.97 7.37
C TYR A 174 10.22 6.83 7.36
N ILE A 175 9.50 6.86 6.25
CA ILE A 175 8.21 7.54 6.13
C ILE A 175 7.11 6.50 6.29
N CYS A 176 6.48 6.47 7.45
CA CYS A 176 5.31 5.67 7.74
C CYS A 176 4.05 6.39 7.30
N LEU A 177 3.14 5.68 6.66
CA LEU A 177 1.91 6.28 6.13
C LEU A 177 0.83 6.43 7.20
N THR A 178 0.97 5.71 8.33
CA THR A 178 0.05 5.76 9.48
C THR A 178 0.80 5.50 10.79
N GLU A 179 0.19 5.84 11.92
CA GLU A 179 0.70 5.48 13.25
C GLU A 179 0.79 3.95 13.43
N PHE A 180 -0.10 3.17 12.79
CA PHE A 180 0.02 1.72 12.77
C PHE A 180 1.39 1.26 12.22
N ALA A 181 1.78 1.78 11.06
CA ALA A 181 3.08 1.45 10.45
C ALA A 181 4.24 1.94 11.32
N LYS A 182 4.14 3.12 11.97
CA LYS A 182 5.12 3.61 12.94
C LYS A 182 5.29 2.62 14.10
N ASN A 183 4.19 2.21 14.74
CA ASN A 183 4.24 1.29 15.88
C ASN A 183 4.88 -0.05 15.49
N LEU A 184 4.56 -0.57 14.32
CA LEU A 184 5.13 -1.80 13.81
C LEU A 184 6.65 -1.69 13.54
N LEU A 185 7.13 -0.52 13.10
CA LEU A 185 8.55 -0.26 12.95
C LEU A 185 9.26 -0.16 14.32
N LEU A 186 8.64 0.47 15.31
CA LEU A 186 9.17 0.50 16.70
C LEU A 186 9.31 -0.92 17.26
N GLU A 187 8.30 -1.77 17.09
CA GLU A 187 8.35 -3.20 17.44
C GLU A 187 9.44 -3.97 16.68
N SER A 188 9.83 -3.48 15.50
CA SER A 188 10.93 -4.02 14.68
C SER A 188 12.31 -3.51 15.07
N ASN A 189 12.43 -2.81 16.19
CA ASN A 189 13.65 -2.16 16.72
C ASN A 189 14.22 -1.06 15.78
N VAL A 190 13.37 -0.37 15.03
CA VAL A 190 13.77 0.84 14.30
C VAL A 190 13.80 2.01 15.28
N PRO A 191 14.89 2.79 15.37
CA PRO A 191 14.97 3.94 16.27
C PRO A 191 13.86 4.96 15.96
N GLU A 192 13.14 5.43 16.99
CA GLU A 192 12.03 6.38 16.81
C GLU A 192 12.49 7.69 16.14
N THR A 193 13.73 8.12 16.38
CA THR A 193 14.32 9.31 15.76
C THR A 193 14.39 9.25 14.24
N LYS A 194 14.38 8.04 13.67
CA LYS A 194 14.36 7.79 12.21
C LYS A 194 12.95 7.62 11.64
N ILE A 195 11.90 7.60 12.46
CA ILE A 195 10.54 7.33 12.00
C ILE A 195 9.76 8.64 11.88
N HIS A 196 9.18 8.88 10.71
CA HIS A 196 8.34 10.04 10.41
C HIS A 196 6.99 9.58 9.90
N VAL A 197 5.90 10.12 10.43
CA VAL A 197 4.55 9.82 9.93
C VAL A 197 4.18 10.90 8.91
N CYS A 198 3.97 10.46 7.66
CA CYS A 198 3.48 11.31 6.58
C CYS A 198 2.52 10.49 5.71
N PRO A 199 1.21 10.69 5.85
CA PRO A 199 0.21 9.90 5.13
C PRO A 199 0.26 10.14 3.62
N ASN A 200 -0.27 9.21 2.85
CA ASN A 200 -0.54 9.47 1.44
C ASN A 200 -1.61 10.56 1.31
N HIS A 201 -1.57 11.26 0.20
CA HIS A 201 -2.48 12.33 -0.13
C HIS A 201 -3.20 12.04 -1.45
N ILE A 202 -4.30 12.74 -1.67
CA ILE A 202 -5.10 12.63 -2.87
C ILE A 202 -5.45 14.02 -3.40
N ASP A 203 -5.46 14.18 -4.70
CA ASP A 203 -5.93 15.41 -5.34
C ASP A 203 -7.46 15.45 -5.30
N THR A 204 -8.00 16.12 -4.28
CA THR A 204 -9.45 16.17 -4.04
C THR A 204 -10.21 16.89 -5.16
N SER A 205 -9.55 17.72 -5.96
CA SER A 205 -10.16 18.43 -7.09
C SER A 205 -10.63 17.50 -8.21
N LYS A 206 -10.04 16.31 -8.32
CA LYS A 206 -10.43 15.30 -9.30
C LYS A 206 -11.73 14.58 -8.96
N PHE A 207 -12.21 14.72 -7.73
CA PHE A 207 -13.38 14.01 -7.23
C PHE A 207 -14.56 14.96 -7.08
N ARG A 208 -15.66 14.62 -7.74
CA ARG A 208 -16.94 15.32 -7.57
C ARG A 208 -17.73 14.62 -6.47
N PRO A 209 -17.81 15.17 -5.25
CA PRO A 209 -18.50 14.51 -4.15
C PRO A 209 -20.00 14.42 -4.43
N GLN A 210 -20.59 13.30 -4.01
CA GLN A 210 -22.05 13.11 -3.97
C GLN A 210 -22.42 12.55 -2.60
N PHE A 211 -23.10 13.36 -1.83
CA PHE A 211 -23.52 13.03 -0.48
C PHE A 211 -24.89 12.37 -0.50
N GLY A 212 -25.01 11.24 0.22
CA GLY A 212 -26.23 10.45 0.16
C GLY A 212 -26.52 9.88 -1.25
N GLY A 213 -27.66 9.24 -1.41
CA GLY A 213 -28.03 8.59 -2.65
C GLY A 213 -27.07 7.48 -3.07
N GLY A 214 -27.21 7.03 -4.31
CA GLY A 214 -26.40 5.95 -4.86
C GLY A 214 -27.29 4.74 -5.19
N GLN A 215 -26.73 3.80 -5.95
CA GLN A 215 -27.48 2.68 -6.49
C GLN A 215 -27.00 1.32 -5.95
N TYR A 216 -25.80 1.26 -5.41
CA TYR A 216 -25.16 0.02 -4.97
C TYR A 216 -24.07 0.29 -3.92
N VAL A 217 -23.78 -0.70 -3.13
CA VAL A 217 -22.59 -0.75 -2.29
C VAL A 217 -21.39 -1.13 -3.18
N LEU A 218 -20.23 -0.52 -2.96
CA LEU A 218 -19.08 -0.68 -3.82
C LEU A 218 -17.92 -1.38 -3.11
N TYR A 219 -17.36 -2.41 -3.72
CA TYR A 219 -15.99 -2.85 -3.50
C TYR A 219 -15.11 -2.39 -4.67
N LEU A 220 -13.99 -1.73 -4.39
CA LEU A 220 -13.03 -1.27 -5.37
C LEU A 220 -11.64 -1.77 -5.03
N GLY A 221 -11.05 -2.63 -5.85
CA GLY A 221 -9.70 -3.17 -5.62
C GLY A 221 -9.44 -4.50 -6.30
N GLY A 222 -8.25 -5.05 -6.09
CA GLY A 222 -7.90 -6.36 -6.61
C GLY A 222 -8.74 -7.47 -5.98
N LEU A 223 -9.24 -8.39 -6.80
CA LEU A 223 -10.02 -9.53 -6.35
C LEU A 223 -9.08 -10.63 -5.84
N TYR A 224 -8.53 -10.43 -4.64
CA TYR A 224 -7.64 -11.37 -3.97
C TYR A 224 -8.26 -11.85 -2.64
N ARG A 225 -7.94 -13.08 -2.21
CA ARG A 225 -8.48 -13.65 -0.96
C ARG A 225 -8.15 -12.77 0.26
N ASP A 226 -6.91 -12.30 0.35
CA ASP A 226 -6.45 -11.42 1.43
C ASP A 226 -7.08 -10.02 1.44
N LYS A 227 -7.77 -9.63 0.36
CA LYS A 227 -8.62 -8.43 0.30
C LYS A 227 -10.06 -8.67 0.77
N GLY A 228 -10.36 -9.88 1.23
CA GLY A 228 -11.64 -10.23 1.85
C GLY A 228 -12.84 -10.31 0.92
N VAL A 229 -12.61 -10.50 -0.39
CA VAL A 229 -13.70 -10.58 -1.38
C VAL A 229 -14.72 -11.67 -1.05
N MET A 230 -14.26 -12.82 -0.52
CA MET A 230 -15.15 -13.91 -0.10
C MET A 230 -15.92 -13.58 1.18
N THR A 231 -15.32 -12.84 2.12
CA THR A 231 -16.03 -12.33 3.32
C THR A 231 -17.16 -11.39 2.91
N ILE A 232 -16.90 -10.50 1.94
CA ILE A 232 -17.93 -9.61 1.39
C ILE A 232 -19.05 -10.41 0.72
N ALA A 233 -18.71 -11.39 -0.14
CA ALA A 233 -19.72 -12.21 -0.81
C ALA A 233 -20.59 -12.98 0.18
N LYS A 234 -20.01 -13.57 1.22
CA LYS A 234 -20.74 -14.28 2.30
C LYS A 234 -21.64 -13.34 3.08
N ALA A 235 -21.20 -12.11 3.36
CA ALA A 235 -22.03 -11.09 4.01
C ALA A 235 -23.24 -10.71 3.14
N PHE A 236 -23.04 -10.51 1.83
CA PHE A 236 -24.12 -10.11 0.91
C PHE A 236 -25.04 -11.25 0.52
N ALA A 237 -24.65 -12.51 0.71
CA ALA A 237 -25.58 -13.65 0.65
C ALA A 237 -26.70 -13.56 1.70
N GLN A 238 -26.45 -12.86 2.82
CA GLN A 238 -27.44 -12.61 3.88
C GLN A 238 -28.26 -11.33 3.64
N LEU A 239 -27.96 -10.58 2.59
CA LEU A 239 -28.50 -9.25 2.28
C LEU A 239 -29.03 -9.17 0.85
N PRO A 240 -29.96 -10.05 0.43
CA PRO A 240 -30.34 -10.21 -0.97
C PRO A 240 -30.99 -8.95 -1.61
N HIS A 241 -31.45 -8.01 -0.77
CA HIS A 241 -32.07 -6.75 -1.20
C HIS A 241 -31.07 -5.60 -1.37
N ILE A 242 -29.78 -5.79 -0.98
CA ILE A 242 -28.75 -4.76 -1.06
C ILE A 242 -27.85 -5.04 -2.27
N PRO A 243 -27.85 -4.19 -3.30
CA PRO A 243 -27.00 -4.38 -4.49
C PRO A 243 -25.53 -4.09 -4.17
N LEU A 244 -24.65 -4.98 -4.65
CA LEU A 244 -23.20 -4.88 -4.51
C LEU A 244 -22.53 -4.94 -5.88
N LYS A 245 -21.56 -4.06 -6.11
CA LYS A 245 -20.65 -4.13 -7.26
C LYS A 245 -19.21 -4.35 -6.83
N PHE A 246 -18.57 -5.35 -7.43
CA PHE A 246 -17.12 -5.55 -7.36
C PHE A 246 -16.46 -4.93 -8.59
N VAL A 247 -15.62 -3.92 -8.37
CA VAL A 247 -14.83 -3.27 -9.41
C VAL A 247 -13.37 -3.64 -9.25
N GLY A 248 -12.87 -4.46 -10.16
CA GLY A 248 -11.51 -4.98 -10.15
C GLY A 248 -11.39 -6.36 -10.77
N THR A 249 -10.18 -6.91 -10.78
CA THR A 249 -9.85 -8.27 -11.22
C THR A 249 -8.82 -8.89 -10.28
N GLY A 250 -8.70 -10.21 -10.29
CA GLY A 250 -7.71 -10.88 -9.44
C GLY A 250 -7.84 -12.39 -9.44
N ASP A 251 -6.95 -13.04 -8.71
CA ASP A 251 -6.84 -14.50 -8.71
C ASP A 251 -8.02 -15.21 -8.01
N ALA A 252 -8.79 -14.47 -7.18
CA ALA A 252 -10.00 -14.98 -6.52
C ALA A 252 -11.29 -14.77 -7.36
N GLU A 253 -11.21 -14.21 -8.57
CA GLU A 253 -12.38 -13.88 -9.38
C GLU A 253 -13.20 -15.12 -9.73
N GLN A 254 -12.56 -16.24 -10.12
CA GLN A 254 -13.28 -17.46 -10.45
C GLN A 254 -14.00 -18.06 -9.24
N GLU A 255 -13.33 -18.11 -8.10
CA GLU A 255 -13.95 -18.60 -6.85
C GLU A 255 -15.16 -17.73 -6.45
N LEU A 256 -15.06 -16.41 -6.64
CA LEU A 256 -16.15 -15.49 -6.37
C LEU A 256 -17.33 -15.71 -7.33
N ARG A 257 -17.08 -15.92 -8.64
CA ARG A 257 -18.10 -16.27 -9.63
C ARG A 257 -18.83 -17.57 -9.28
N ASP A 258 -18.06 -18.62 -8.93
CA ASP A 258 -18.61 -19.91 -8.56
C ASP A 258 -19.48 -19.80 -7.31
N PHE A 259 -19.05 -19.05 -6.30
CA PHE A 259 -19.83 -18.79 -5.09
C PHE A 259 -21.14 -18.05 -5.37
N ILE A 260 -21.11 -17.00 -6.20
CA ILE A 260 -22.30 -16.23 -6.61
C ILE A 260 -23.29 -17.14 -7.33
N GLN A 261 -22.82 -17.96 -8.27
CA GLN A 261 -23.68 -18.85 -9.05
C GLN A 261 -24.30 -19.96 -8.18
N GLN A 262 -23.49 -20.64 -7.34
CA GLN A 262 -23.95 -21.72 -6.46
C GLN A 262 -25.02 -21.25 -5.48
N ASN A 263 -24.89 -20.03 -4.97
CA ASN A 263 -25.82 -19.43 -3.99
C ASN A 263 -26.92 -18.59 -4.66
N ARG A 264 -26.96 -18.52 -6.00
CA ARG A 264 -27.96 -17.77 -6.78
C ARG A 264 -28.08 -16.29 -6.34
N LEU A 265 -26.96 -15.63 -6.12
CA LEU A 265 -26.89 -14.26 -5.62
C LEU A 265 -27.10 -13.26 -6.78
N ASN A 266 -28.30 -12.78 -6.93
CA ASN A 266 -28.66 -11.83 -8.00
C ASN A 266 -28.33 -10.36 -7.63
N ASN A 267 -27.97 -10.10 -6.38
CA ASN A 267 -27.62 -8.79 -5.86
C ASN A 267 -26.12 -8.45 -5.98
N ILE A 268 -25.29 -9.35 -6.52
CA ILE A 268 -23.84 -9.15 -6.66
C ILE A 268 -23.43 -9.12 -8.13
N GLU A 269 -22.78 -8.05 -8.55
CA GLU A 269 -22.25 -7.84 -9.90
C GLU A 269 -20.72 -7.75 -9.90
N LEU A 270 -20.06 -8.51 -10.79
CA LEU A 270 -18.63 -8.41 -11.08
C LEU A 270 -18.42 -7.56 -12.33
N VAL A 271 -17.97 -6.33 -12.15
CA VAL A 271 -17.87 -5.31 -13.20
C VAL A 271 -16.57 -5.42 -14.02
N GLY A 272 -15.53 -6.06 -13.44
CA GLY A 272 -14.19 -6.06 -14.01
C GLY A 272 -13.38 -4.81 -13.64
N PHE A 273 -12.18 -4.70 -14.22
CA PHE A 273 -11.27 -3.59 -13.94
C PHE A 273 -11.76 -2.28 -14.57
N LYS A 274 -11.73 -1.21 -13.77
CA LYS A 274 -12.03 0.17 -14.20
C LYS A 274 -10.92 1.12 -13.76
N ASN A 275 -10.64 2.13 -14.57
CA ASN A 275 -9.67 3.17 -14.29
C ASN A 275 -10.19 4.57 -14.70
N GLY A 276 -9.38 5.59 -14.39
CA GLY A 276 -9.68 6.96 -14.80
C GLY A 276 -11.11 7.39 -14.44
N GLN A 277 -11.81 8.01 -15.38
CA GLN A 277 -13.14 8.58 -15.17
C GLN A 277 -14.20 7.51 -14.84
N GLU A 278 -14.13 6.33 -15.46
CA GLU A 278 -15.08 5.26 -15.15
C GLU A 278 -15.01 4.85 -13.66
N LYS A 279 -13.78 4.69 -13.12
CA LYS A 279 -13.60 4.39 -11.69
C LYS A 279 -14.23 5.46 -10.80
N LEU A 280 -14.05 6.73 -11.14
CA LEU A 280 -14.63 7.85 -10.38
C LEU A 280 -16.16 7.85 -10.42
N GLU A 281 -16.74 7.44 -11.53
CA GLU A 281 -18.20 7.31 -11.67
C GLU A 281 -18.76 6.17 -10.80
N TYR A 282 -18.06 5.01 -10.74
CA TYR A 282 -18.46 3.94 -9.83
C TYR A 282 -18.40 4.38 -8.37
N LEU A 283 -17.36 5.11 -7.96
CA LEU A 283 -17.26 5.69 -6.62
C LEU A 283 -18.40 6.68 -6.35
N ARG A 284 -18.63 7.62 -7.26
CA ARG A 284 -19.66 8.64 -7.11
C ARG A 284 -21.07 8.07 -6.99
N ASN A 285 -21.39 7.06 -7.81
CA ASN A 285 -22.73 6.46 -7.85
C ASN A 285 -22.94 5.36 -6.80
N SER A 286 -21.92 5.06 -5.96
CA SER A 286 -22.08 4.14 -4.85
C SER A 286 -22.85 4.78 -3.69
N ILE A 287 -23.44 3.94 -2.84
CA ILE A 287 -24.08 4.34 -1.58
C ILE A 287 -22.95 4.57 -0.54
N PHE A 288 -22.10 3.57 -0.37
CA PHE A 288 -20.86 3.59 0.42
C PHE A 288 -19.89 2.55 -0.12
N THR A 289 -18.67 2.55 0.40
CA THR A 289 -17.61 1.64 -0.05
C THR A 289 -17.23 0.65 1.04
N ILE A 290 -16.86 -0.59 0.66
CA ILE A 290 -16.36 -1.62 1.59
C ILE A 290 -14.86 -1.84 1.34
N VAL A 291 -14.09 -1.93 2.45
CA VAL A 291 -12.68 -2.32 2.45
C VAL A 291 -12.48 -3.44 3.47
N ALA A 292 -12.47 -4.69 3.02
CA ALA A 292 -12.56 -5.90 3.87
C ALA A 292 -11.24 -6.67 3.99
N THR A 293 -10.09 -6.00 3.92
CA THR A 293 -8.79 -6.67 3.92
C THR A 293 -8.57 -7.54 5.16
N HIS A 294 -7.90 -8.68 4.98
CA HIS A 294 -7.51 -9.58 6.07
C HIS A 294 -6.04 -9.38 6.48
N CYS A 295 -5.24 -8.75 5.63
CA CYS A 295 -3.83 -8.47 5.90
C CYS A 295 -3.62 -7.02 6.38
N TYR A 296 -2.44 -6.75 6.93
CA TYR A 296 -2.06 -5.40 7.31
C TYR A 296 -1.91 -4.50 6.08
N GLU A 297 -2.84 -3.57 5.92
CA GLU A 297 -2.64 -2.44 5.02
C GLU A 297 -1.72 -1.41 5.67
N THR A 298 -0.82 -0.85 4.89
CA THR A 298 0.02 0.28 5.35
C THR A 298 -0.73 1.59 5.31
N PHE A 299 -1.77 1.69 4.44
CA PHE A 299 -2.60 2.87 4.31
C PHE A 299 -4.03 2.53 3.88
N GLY A 300 -4.31 2.41 2.58
CA GLY A 300 -5.66 2.21 2.04
C GLY A 300 -6.13 3.39 1.19
N LEU A 301 -5.50 3.60 0.02
CA LEU A 301 -5.86 4.71 -0.89
C LEU A 301 -7.34 4.73 -1.26
N VAL A 302 -7.97 3.56 -1.37
CA VAL A 302 -9.42 3.43 -1.68
C VAL A 302 -10.29 4.12 -0.63
N VAL A 303 -9.85 4.16 0.63
CA VAL A 303 -10.55 4.91 1.69
C VAL A 303 -10.57 6.40 1.38
N LEU A 304 -9.40 6.96 0.99
CA LEU A 304 -9.34 8.38 0.60
C LEU A 304 -10.14 8.67 -0.67
N GLU A 305 -10.13 7.76 -1.64
CA GLU A 305 -10.92 7.91 -2.88
C GLU A 305 -12.42 7.91 -2.58
N ALA A 306 -12.89 7.04 -1.68
CA ALA A 306 -14.27 7.02 -1.22
C ALA A 306 -14.61 8.32 -0.47
N PHE A 307 -13.78 8.75 0.47
CA PHE A 307 -13.96 10.00 1.22
C PHE A 307 -13.99 11.23 0.31
N ALA A 308 -13.07 11.29 -0.67
CA ALA A 308 -13.03 12.36 -1.66
C ALA A 308 -14.30 12.39 -2.54
N SER A 309 -14.92 11.24 -2.75
CA SER A 309 -16.21 11.10 -3.45
C SER A 309 -17.43 11.38 -2.56
N GLY A 310 -17.23 11.72 -1.28
CA GLY A 310 -18.31 11.96 -0.32
C GLY A 310 -19.00 10.68 0.16
N LYS A 311 -18.28 9.54 0.15
CA LYS A 311 -18.82 8.23 0.51
C LYS A 311 -18.20 7.74 1.83
N PRO A 312 -19.01 7.32 2.80
CA PRO A 312 -18.49 6.65 3.98
C PRO A 312 -17.95 5.27 3.64
N VAL A 313 -17.15 4.71 4.54
CA VAL A 313 -16.50 3.41 4.34
C VAL A 313 -16.85 2.45 5.45
N VAL A 314 -17.23 1.22 5.11
CA VAL A 314 -17.30 0.09 6.04
C VAL A 314 -16.00 -0.71 5.89
N ALA A 315 -15.13 -0.67 6.92
CA ALA A 315 -13.78 -1.22 6.84
C ALA A 315 -13.52 -2.30 7.90
N SER A 316 -12.67 -3.27 7.56
CA SER A 316 -12.18 -4.23 8.56
C SER A 316 -11.29 -3.55 9.60
N ALA A 317 -11.44 -3.92 10.87
CA ALA A 317 -10.68 -3.37 12.00
C ALA A 317 -9.27 -3.97 12.07
N ILE A 318 -8.46 -3.78 11.01
CA ILE A 318 -7.10 -4.33 10.92
C ILE A 318 -6.12 -3.35 10.26
N GLY A 319 -4.86 -3.39 10.70
CA GLY A 319 -3.78 -2.59 10.10
C GLY A 319 -4.02 -1.08 10.19
N ALA A 320 -3.86 -0.40 9.09
CA ALA A 320 -4.03 1.05 9.00
C ALA A 320 -5.50 1.52 8.98
N LEU A 321 -6.45 0.65 8.66
CA LEU A 321 -7.84 1.06 8.43
C LEU A 321 -8.50 1.74 9.63
N PRO A 322 -8.32 1.28 10.90
CA PRO A 322 -8.86 1.98 12.08
C PRO A 322 -8.27 3.39 12.31
N TYR A 323 -7.12 3.71 11.70
CA TYR A 323 -6.53 5.05 11.78
C TYR A 323 -7.07 6.01 10.72
N LEU A 324 -7.71 5.49 9.67
CA LEU A 324 -8.32 6.27 8.59
C LEU A 324 -9.82 6.43 8.79
N VAL A 325 -10.50 5.32 9.10
CA VAL A 325 -11.95 5.31 9.28
C VAL A 325 -12.28 5.59 10.74
N GLN A 326 -12.89 6.74 11.00
CA GLN A 326 -13.36 7.15 12.31
C GLN A 326 -14.78 6.56 12.53
N PRO A 327 -14.94 5.63 13.48
CA PRO A 327 -16.25 4.98 13.70
C PRO A 327 -17.36 5.99 13.92
N GLU A 328 -18.50 5.78 13.26
CA GLU A 328 -19.71 6.62 13.31
C GLU A 328 -19.51 8.08 12.86
N GLN A 329 -18.29 8.48 12.46
CA GLN A 329 -18.01 9.80 11.91
C GLN A 329 -17.78 9.76 10.41
N THR A 330 -16.87 8.89 9.91
CA THR A 330 -16.55 8.76 8.49
C THR A 330 -16.87 7.39 7.92
N GLY A 331 -17.36 6.47 8.76
CA GLY A 331 -17.71 5.12 8.38
C GLY A 331 -17.89 4.19 9.58
N LEU A 332 -17.83 2.89 9.33
CA LEU A 332 -17.97 1.85 10.35
C LEU A 332 -16.79 0.88 10.28
N LEU A 333 -16.45 0.28 11.42
CA LEU A 333 -15.48 -0.80 11.50
C LEU A 333 -16.19 -2.12 11.81
N PHE A 334 -15.74 -3.20 11.18
CA PHE A 334 -16.18 -4.56 11.46
C PHE A 334 -14.98 -5.47 11.77
N GLN A 335 -15.24 -6.55 12.51
CA GLN A 335 -14.22 -7.53 12.85
C GLN A 335 -13.68 -8.20 11.57
N SER A 336 -12.36 -8.12 11.35
CA SER A 336 -11.74 -8.70 10.15
C SER A 336 -12.08 -10.19 10.00
N GLN A 337 -12.42 -10.60 8.77
CA GLN A 337 -12.83 -11.96 8.40
C GLN A 337 -14.23 -12.40 8.89
N ASP A 338 -14.93 -11.57 9.63
CA ASP A 338 -16.28 -11.84 10.13
C ASP A 338 -17.33 -11.33 9.12
N ALA A 339 -17.96 -12.27 8.41
CA ALA A 339 -18.99 -11.96 7.43
C ALA A 339 -20.31 -11.53 8.08
N ASP A 340 -20.60 -12.01 9.28
CA ASP A 340 -21.84 -11.72 10.00
C ASP A 340 -21.79 -10.31 10.58
N ASP A 341 -20.65 -9.91 11.18
CA ASP A 341 -20.45 -8.54 11.63
C ASP A 341 -20.45 -7.56 10.45
N LEU A 342 -19.80 -7.92 9.33
CA LEU A 342 -19.87 -7.10 8.11
C LEU A 342 -21.31 -6.94 7.63
N ALA A 343 -22.09 -8.01 7.57
CA ALA A 343 -23.50 -7.96 7.17
C ALA A 343 -24.33 -7.06 8.12
N GLY A 344 -24.06 -7.15 9.42
CA GLY A 344 -24.69 -6.28 10.42
C GLY A 344 -24.38 -4.80 10.19
N LYS A 345 -23.10 -4.45 9.96
CA LYS A 345 -22.67 -3.06 9.69
C LYS A 345 -23.24 -2.53 8.37
N VAL A 346 -23.22 -3.35 7.32
CA VAL A 346 -23.80 -3.01 6.00
C VAL A 346 -25.29 -2.73 6.13
N ARG A 347 -26.06 -3.63 6.77
CA ARG A 347 -27.50 -3.45 7.01
C ARG A 347 -27.77 -2.19 7.80
N TRP A 348 -27.08 -2.00 8.92
CA TRP A 348 -27.25 -0.84 9.79
C TRP A 348 -27.07 0.47 9.02
N LEU A 349 -26.04 0.57 8.19
CA LEU A 349 -25.75 1.77 7.43
C LEU A 349 -26.72 1.95 6.26
N TYR A 350 -27.05 0.87 5.54
CA TYR A 350 -27.95 0.90 4.38
C TYR A 350 -29.36 1.38 4.75
N GLU A 351 -29.86 0.98 5.91
CA GLU A 351 -31.18 1.38 6.44
C GLU A 351 -31.23 2.80 7.00
N ARG A 352 -30.10 3.55 6.98
CA ARG A 352 -29.99 4.90 7.58
C ARG A 352 -29.40 5.91 6.59
N PRO A 353 -30.17 6.35 5.58
CA PRO A 353 -29.66 7.28 4.55
C PRO A 353 -29.11 8.59 5.13
N GLU A 354 -29.69 9.08 6.23
CA GLU A 354 -29.24 10.28 6.93
C GLU A 354 -27.82 10.10 7.53
N GLN A 355 -27.48 8.89 7.99
CA GLN A 355 -26.14 8.58 8.49
C GLN A 355 -25.14 8.47 7.35
N ILE A 356 -25.54 7.90 6.19
CA ILE A 356 -24.70 7.85 4.98
C ILE A 356 -24.32 9.26 4.56
N GLU A 357 -25.29 10.17 4.46
CA GLU A 357 -25.03 11.56 4.07
C GLU A 357 -24.14 12.27 5.09
N ARG A 358 -24.47 12.17 6.38
CA ARG A 358 -23.70 12.79 7.46
C ARG A 358 -22.25 12.31 7.47
N MET A 359 -22.04 11.00 7.44
CA MET A 359 -20.69 10.41 7.41
C MET A 359 -19.94 10.75 6.12
N GLY A 360 -20.62 10.79 4.98
CA GLY A 360 -20.04 11.17 3.71
C GLY A 360 -19.53 12.61 3.68
N ARG A 361 -20.26 13.55 4.28
CA ARG A 361 -19.84 14.95 4.46
C ARG A 361 -18.62 15.05 5.38
N ALA A 362 -18.65 14.36 6.52
CA ALA A 362 -17.52 14.33 7.44
C ALA A 362 -16.27 13.67 6.83
N ALA A 363 -16.44 12.62 6.02
CA ALA A 363 -15.37 11.96 5.28
C ALA A 363 -14.73 12.91 4.26
N ARG A 364 -15.54 13.65 3.50
CA ARG A 364 -15.04 14.63 2.52
C ARG A 364 -14.29 15.76 3.22
N ASP A 365 -14.82 16.32 4.27
CA ASP A 365 -14.18 17.36 5.06
C ASP A 365 -12.84 16.89 5.68
N LEU A 366 -12.78 15.65 6.18
CA LEU A 366 -11.55 15.06 6.69
C LEU A 366 -10.46 14.96 5.61
N VAL A 367 -10.82 14.47 4.40
CA VAL A 367 -9.81 14.30 3.33
C VAL A 367 -9.33 15.65 2.81
N GLU A 368 -10.18 16.65 2.69
CA GLU A 368 -9.80 18.00 2.25
C GLU A 368 -8.88 18.71 3.25
N ARG A 369 -9.11 18.52 4.55
CA ARG A 369 -8.31 19.16 5.61
C ARG A 369 -6.99 18.45 5.89
N LYS A 370 -6.93 17.12 5.74
CA LYS A 370 -5.79 16.34 6.23
C LYS A 370 -5.03 15.61 5.13
N TYR A 371 -5.68 15.24 4.04
CA TYR A 371 -5.12 14.34 3.03
C TYR A 371 -5.12 14.92 1.62
N ASP A 372 -5.37 16.22 1.46
CA ASP A 372 -5.29 16.88 0.16
C ASP A 372 -3.83 17.00 -0.32
N SER A 373 -3.60 16.78 -1.62
CA SER A 373 -2.26 16.78 -2.22
C SER A 373 -1.48 18.08 -2.04
N ARG A 374 -2.15 19.23 -1.88
CA ARG A 374 -1.52 20.54 -1.62
C ARG A 374 -0.66 20.58 -0.35
N PHE A 375 -0.89 19.66 0.61
CA PHE A 375 -0.09 19.60 1.85
C PHE A 375 1.12 18.66 1.74
N ARG A 376 1.17 17.81 0.71
CA ARG A 376 2.15 16.73 0.59
C ARG A 376 3.58 17.24 0.50
N TYR A 377 3.83 18.23 -0.37
CA TYR A 377 5.18 18.74 -0.60
C TYR A 377 5.78 19.33 0.68
N ALA A 378 5.05 20.22 1.35
CA ALA A 378 5.54 20.86 2.58
C ALA A 378 5.86 19.84 3.68
N ALA A 379 5.01 18.80 3.84
CA ALA A 379 5.21 17.75 4.81
C ALA A 379 6.47 16.91 4.51
N LEU A 380 6.67 16.50 3.25
CA LEU A 380 7.86 15.75 2.83
C LEU A 380 9.12 16.60 2.91
N HIS A 381 9.06 17.88 2.47
CA HIS A 381 10.20 18.80 2.53
C HIS A 381 10.72 18.98 3.96
N ALA A 382 9.84 19.18 4.94
CA ALA A 382 10.21 19.27 6.34
C ALA A 382 10.92 18.00 6.88
N ILE A 383 10.45 16.81 6.45
CA ILE A 383 11.10 15.54 6.79
C ILE A 383 12.48 15.46 6.14
N PHE A 384 12.60 15.83 4.87
CA PHE A 384 13.86 15.81 4.12
C PHE A 384 14.92 16.71 4.77
N GLU A 385 14.55 17.95 5.13
CA GLU A 385 15.46 18.86 5.83
C GLU A 385 15.96 18.27 7.17
N LYS A 386 15.04 17.64 7.94
CA LYS A 386 15.40 16.99 9.21
C LYS A 386 16.40 15.86 8.98
N VAL A 387 16.16 14.99 8.00
CA VAL A 387 17.03 13.84 7.68
C VAL A 387 18.39 14.31 7.15
N ILE A 388 18.43 15.33 6.29
CA ILE A 388 19.68 15.91 5.80
C ILE A 388 20.51 16.44 6.96
N LYS A 389 19.94 17.25 7.86
CA LYS A 389 20.62 17.84 9.03
C LYS A 389 21.21 16.76 9.96
N THR A 390 20.47 15.65 10.19
CA THR A 390 20.92 14.56 11.06
C THR A 390 21.97 13.64 10.42
N SER A 391 22.13 13.68 9.11
CA SER A 391 23.11 12.85 8.38
C SER A 391 24.46 13.53 8.20
N VAL A 392 24.56 14.84 8.44
CA VAL A 392 25.80 15.64 8.33
C VAL A 392 26.56 15.67 9.65
N ASN A 393 25.92 15.34 10.77
CA ASN A 393 26.52 15.19 12.09
C ASN A 393 26.88 13.70 12.36
#